data_e20c1056e5520ba5a524ed96b748ff90
#
_entry.id   e20c1056e5520ba5a524ed96b748ff90
#
_cell.length_a   1.000
_cell.length_b   1.000
_cell.length_c   1.000
_cell.angle_alpha   90.00
_cell.angle_beta   90.00
_cell.angle_gamma   90.00
#
_symmetry.space_group_name_H-M   'P 1'
#
loop_
_entity.id
_entity.type
_entity.pdbx_description
1 polymer ?
#
loop_
_entity_poly.entity_id
_entity_poly.type
_entity_poly.pdbx_seq_one_letter_code
_entity_poly.pdbx_strand_id
1 'polypeptide(L)'
;MLGDDLPLSGVRVVLIDDSNTIRRSGEIFLSQAGCQVVLAEDGFDGLFKVVDTEPDIIFVDVMMPRLDGYQTCALIKKHPHFRNIPVVMLTSKDTLFDRARGKLAGADQYLIKPFNKKSLIETVTTHTQQQEE
;
A
#
# COMPACT_ATOMS: atom_id res chain seq x y z
N MET A 1 13.93 -8.36 22.68
CA MET A 1 14.28 -7.04 22.18
C MET A 1 13.04 -6.22 21.91
N LEU A 2 13.11 -4.94 22.24
CA LEU A 2 11.95 -4.08 22.06
C LEU A 2 11.46 -4.02 20.62
N GLY A 3 12.41 -4.04 19.66
CA GLY A 3 12.03 -3.98 18.25
C GLY A 3 11.26 -5.19 17.78
N ASP A 4 11.50 -6.34 18.40
CA ASP A 4 10.83 -7.57 18.01
C ASP A 4 9.42 -7.66 18.56
N ASP A 5 9.08 -6.78 19.52
CA ASP A 5 7.76 -6.79 20.12
C ASP A 5 6.79 -5.86 19.43
N LEU A 6 7.24 -5.14 18.40
CA LEU A 6 6.37 -4.24 17.67
C LEU A 6 5.33 -5.04 16.88
N PRO A 7 4.10 -4.53 16.77
CA PRO A 7 2.99 -5.30 16.21
C PRO A 7 3.20 -5.74 14.76
N LEU A 8 3.93 -4.96 13.98
CA LEU A 8 4.14 -5.29 12.56
C LEU A 8 5.61 -5.50 12.24
N SER A 9 6.36 -6.03 13.21
CA SER A 9 7.78 -6.26 13.05
C SER A 9 8.04 -7.17 11.84
N GLY A 10 8.90 -6.70 10.93
CA GLY A 10 9.30 -7.48 9.77
C GLY A 10 8.35 -7.42 8.58
N VAL A 11 7.18 -6.81 8.73
CA VAL A 11 6.25 -6.65 7.59
C VAL A 11 6.86 -5.67 6.59
N ARG A 12 6.91 -6.07 5.31
CA ARG A 12 7.47 -5.23 4.25
C ARG A 12 6.36 -4.51 3.52
N VAL A 13 6.49 -3.20 3.38
CA VAL A 13 5.47 -2.34 2.78
C VAL A 13 6.09 -1.52 1.66
N VAL A 14 5.42 -1.47 0.51
CA VAL A 14 5.74 -0.49 -0.53
C VAL A 14 4.62 0.56 -0.51
N LEU A 15 4.99 1.82 -0.37
CA LEU A 15 4.06 2.93 -0.33
C LEU A 15 4.34 3.84 -1.52
N ILE A 16 3.36 3.91 -2.43
CA ILE A 16 3.48 4.63 -3.70
C ILE A 16 2.55 5.84 -3.67
N ASP A 17 3.11 7.03 -3.65
CA ASP A 17 2.33 8.28 -3.63
C ASP A 17 3.22 9.40 -4.12
N ASP A 18 2.68 10.30 -4.96
CA ASP A 18 3.47 11.40 -5.49
C ASP A 18 3.61 12.58 -4.51
N SER A 19 2.92 12.51 -3.37
CA SER A 19 3.00 13.54 -2.34
C SER A 19 4.09 13.22 -1.33
N ASN A 20 5.05 14.13 -1.17
CA ASN A 20 6.11 13.99 -0.16
C ASN A 20 5.51 13.89 1.25
N THR A 21 4.47 14.68 1.51
CA THR A 21 3.83 14.70 2.83
C THR A 21 3.22 13.35 3.17
N ILE A 22 2.52 12.75 2.21
CA ILE A 22 1.89 11.44 2.44
C ILE A 22 2.95 10.36 2.62
N ARG A 23 3.98 10.36 1.77
CA ARG A 23 5.05 9.36 1.91
C ARG A 23 5.73 9.47 3.27
N ARG A 24 6.00 10.71 3.71
CA ARG A 24 6.66 10.92 5.00
C ARG A 24 5.78 10.44 6.16
N SER A 25 4.50 10.83 6.15
CA SER A 25 3.57 10.41 7.21
C SER A 25 3.45 8.90 7.27
N GLY A 26 3.27 8.27 6.11
CA GLY A 26 3.14 6.83 6.05
C GLY A 26 4.39 6.12 6.54
N GLU A 27 5.55 6.61 6.11
CA GLU A 27 6.83 6.03 6.54
C GLU A 27 6.98 6.10 8.06
N ILE A 28 6.68 7.25 8.65
CA ILE A 28 6.81 7.41 10.10
C ILE A 28 5.89 6.45 10.83
N PHE A 29 4.61 6.44 10.46
CA PHE A 29 3.62 5.59 11.14
C PHE A 29 3.98 4.11 11.02
N LEU A 30 4.33 3.68 9.82
CA LEU A 30 4.60 2.26 9.58
C LEU A 30 5.91 1.82 10.22
N SER A 31 6.94 2.68 10.17
CA SER A 31 8.22 2.36 10.79
C SER A 31 8.09 2.25 12.30
N GLN A 32 7.26 3.10 12.91
CA GLN A 32 7.03 3.03 14.35
C GLN A 32 6.38 1.71 14.76
N ALA A 33 5.64 1.09 13.85
CA ALA A 33 5.00 -0.19 14.12
C ALA A 33 5.88 -1.39 13.81
N GLY A 34 7.09 -1.15 13.27
CA GLY A 34 8.05 -2.22 12.98
C GLY A 34 8.16 -2.59 11.52
N CYS A 35 7.42 -1.96 10.63
CA CYS A 35 7.46 -2.28 9.21
C CYS A 35 8.77 -1.84 8.56
N GLN A 36 9.18 -2.59 7.56
CA GLN A 36 10.22 -2.18 6.63
C GLN A 36 9.51 -1.49 5.47
N VAL A 37 9.74 -0.20 5.31
CA VAL A 37 8.99 0.62 4.37
C VAL A 37 9.87 1.04 3.21
N VAL A 38 9.38 0.82 1.99
CA VAL A 38 10.03 1.27 0.77
C VAL A 38 9.08 2.24 0.10
N LEU A 39 9.58 3.41 -0.24
CA LEU A 39 8.78 4.49 -0.80
C LEU A 39 8.98 4.59 -2.31
N ALA A 40 7.92 4.92 -3.03
CA ALA A 40 7.98 5.18 -4.45
C ALA A 40 7.15 6.41 -4.76
N GLU A 41 7.60 7.22 -5.71
CA GLU A 41 6.96 8.51 -5.98
C GLU A 41 6.05 8.50 -7.20
N ASP A 42 6.02 7.43 -7.97
CA ASP A 42 5.10 7.29 -9.09
C ASP A 42 4.86 5.81 -9.37
N GLY A 43 3.97 5.54 -10.32
CA GLY A 43 3.57 4.18 -10.62
C GLY A 43 4.70 3.32 -11.17
N PHE A 44 5.55 3.89 -12.02
CA PHE A 44 6.67 3.14 -12.58
C PHE A 44 7.69 2.79 -11.51
N ASP A 45 8.04 3.76 -10.66
CA ASP A 45 8.95 3.53 -9.56
C ASP A 45 8.33 2.50 -8.60
N GLY A 46 7.01 2.58 -8.39
CA GLY A 46 6.30 1.61 -7.57
C GLY A 46 6.41 0.19 -8.09
N LEU A 47 6.20 0.00 -9.39
CA LEU A 47 6.31 -1.32 -9.97
C LEU A 47 7.73 -1.88 -9.81
N PHE A 48 8.73 -1.04 -10.02
CA PHE A 48 10.12 -1.45 -9.83
C PHE A 48 10.37 -1.90 -8.39
N LYS A 49 9.86 -1.12 -7.43
CA LYS A 49 10.06 -1.43 -6.00
C LYS A 49 9.32 -2.71 -5.60
N VAL A 50 8.15 -2.96 -6.18
CA VAL A 50 7.39 -4.19 -5.90
C VAL A 50 8.19 -5.40 -6.38
N VAL A 51 8.73 -5.34 -7.58
CA VAL A 51 9.53 -6.44 -8.12
C VAL A 51 10.78 -6.66 -7.28
N ASP A 52 11.44 -5.57 -6.89
CA ASP A 52 12.70 -5.64 -6.17
C ASP A 52 12.53 -6.14 -4.73
N THR A 53 11.47 -5.73 -4.05
CA THR A 53 11.32 -6.01 -2.62
C THR A 53 10.36 -7.13 -2.28
N GLU A 54 9.45 -7.47 -3.20
CA GLU A 54 8.41 -8.48 -2.97
C GLU A 54 7.71 -8.22 -1.62
N PRO A 55 6.99 -7.10 -1.50
CA PRO A 55 6.41 -6.71 -0.22
C PRO A 55 5.24 -7.57 0.21
N ASP A 56 4.86 -7.42 1.47
CA ASP A 56 3.70 -8.12 2.03
C ASP A 56 2.40 -7.35 1.77
N ILE A 57 2.50 -6.05 1.53
CA ILE A 57 1.35 -5.21 1.23
C ILE A 57 1.82 -3.98 0.45
N ILE A 58 0.95 -3.47 -0.41
CA ILE A 58 1.24 -2.30 -1.25
C ILE A 58 0.16 -1.26 -1.04
N PHE A 59 0.56 -0.01 -0.80
CA PHE A 59 -0.33 1.14 -0.80
C PHE A 59 -0.03 1.96 -2.05
N VAL A 60 -1.07 2.37 -2.78
CA VAL A 60 -0.87 3.14 -4.01
C VAL A 60 -1.89 4.25 -4.13
N ASP A 61 -1.40 5.47 -4.35
CA ASP A 61 -2.23 6.65 -4.59
C ASP A 61 -3.00 6.49 -5.90
N VAL A 62 -4.28 6.84 -5.88
CA VAL A 62 -5.13 6.76 -7.07
C VAL A 62 -4.70 7.79 -8.12
N MET A 63 -4.42 9.02 -7.69
CA MET A 63 -4.15 10.13 -8.61
C MET A 63 -2.67 10.38 -8.75
N MET A 64 -2.08 9.85 -9.80
CA MET A 64 -0.68 10.09 -10.13
C MET A 64 -0.54 10.33 -11.63
N PRO A 65 0.43 11.17 -12.05
CA PRO A 65 0.61 11.42 -13.48
C PRO A 65 1.16 10.20 -14.21
N ARG A 66 0.86 10.09 -15.47
CA ARG A 66 1.33 9.06 -16.40
C ARG A 66 0.78 7.68 -16.12
N LEU A 67 1.09 7.08 -14.99
CA LEU A 67 0.60 5.76 -14.60
C LEU A 67 -0.13 5.94 -13.27
N ASP A 68 -1.46 5.96 -13.29
CA ASP A 68 -2.24 6.19 -12.07
C ASP A 68 -2.31 4.93 -11.21
N GLY A 69 -2.97 5.06 -10.07
CA GLY A 69 -3.06 3.96 -9.11
C GLY A 69 -3.86 2.77 -9.62
N TYR A 70 -4.90 3.02 -10.41
CA TYR A 70 -5.70 1.93 -10.97
C TYR A 70 -4.87 1.11 -11.97
N GLN A 71 -4.13 1.80 -12.81
CA GLN A 71 -3.26 1.15 -13.80
C GLN A 71 -2.15 0.38 -13.12
N THR A 72 -1.54 0.98 -12.10
CA THR A 72 -0.48 0.33 -11.33
C THR A 72 -1.01 -0.95 -10.66
N CYS A 73 -2.15 -0.85 -10.01
CA CYS A 73 -2.79 -1.99 -9.35
C CYS A 73 -3.09 -3.11 -10.36
N ALA A 74 -3.68 -2.74 -11.49
CA ALA A 74 -4.02 -3.73 -12.50
C ALA A 74 -2.79 -4.48 -13.01
N LEU A 75 -1.68 -3.78 -13.21
CA LEU A 75 -0.45 -4.42 -13.67
C LEU A 75 0.10 -5.40 -12.63
N ILE A 76 0.05 -5.01 -11.35
CA ILE A 76 0.48 -5.90 -10.27
C ILE A 76 -0.40 -7.15 -10.25
N LYS A 77 -1.71 -6.97 -10.34
CA LYS A 77 -2.65 -8.08 -10.22
C LYS A 77 -2.64 -9.01 -11.43
N LYS A 78 -2.17 -8.55 -12.57
CA LYS A 78 -2.02 -9.42 -13.74
C LYS A 78 -0.80 -10.32 -13.66
N HIS A 79 0.17 -9.98 -12.83
CA HIS A 79 1.41 -10.74 -12.77
C HIS A 79 1.24 -11.94 -11.84
N PRO A 80 1.45 -13.18 -12.31
CA PRO A 80 1.20 -14.37 -11.50
C PRO A 80 1.98 -14.38 -10.18
N HIS A 81 3.17 -13.80 -10.18
CA HIS A 81 4.04 -13.81 -8.99
C HIS A 81 3.58 -12.77 -7.94
N PHE A 82 2.94 -11.70 -8.36
CA PHE A 82 2.59 -10.59 -7.45
C PHE A 82 1.11 -10.43 -7.19
N ARG A 83 0.27 -11.15 -7.92
CA ARG A 83 -1.18 -10.92 -7.86
C ARG A 83 -1.81 -11.19 -6.49
N ASN A 84 -1.14 -11.97 -5.65
CA ASN A 84 -1.68 -12.29 -4.33
C ASN A 84 -1.28 -11.28 -3.26
N ILE A 85 -0.43 -10.32 -3.59
CA ILE A 85 -0.04 -9.29 -2.65
C ILE A 85 -1.20 -8.31 -2.50
N PRO A 86 -1.66 -8.03 -1.27
CA PRO A 86 -2.74 -7.06 -1.07
C PRO A 86 -2.37 -5.68 -1.57
N VAL A 87 -3.27 -5.05 -2.30
CA VAL A 87 -3.10 -3.69 -2.79
C VAL A 87 -4.20 -2.81 -2.22
N VAL A 88 -3.81 -1.77 -1.49
CA VAL A 88 -4.71 -0.81 -0.87
C VAL A 88 -4.58 0.52 -1.61
N MET A 89 -5.71 1.03 -2.12
CA MET A 89 -5.74 2.29 -2.84
C MET A 89 -5.85 3.44 -1.86
N LEU A 90 -5.01 4.46 -2.01
CA LEU A 90 -5.08 5.68 -1.22
C LEU A 90 -5.81 6.74 -2.04
N THR A 91 -6.87 7.30 -1.50
CA THR A 91 -7.67 8.26 -2.25
C THR A 91 -8.22 9.35 -1.35
N SER A 92 -8.33 10.57 -1.89
CA SER A 92 -9.01 11.66 -1.20
C SER A 92 -10.51 11.65 -1.49
N LYS A 93 -10.96 10.74 -2.37
CA LYS A 93 -12.37 10.64 -2.76
C LYS A 93 -12.81 9.19 -2.63
N ASP A 94 -13.97 9.00 -2.04
CA ASP A 94 -14.51 7.67 -1.84
C ASP A 94 -15.91 7.62 -2.42
N THR A 95 -16.00 7.73 -3.74
CA THR A 95 -17.27 7.66 -4.43
C THR A 95 -17.53 6.22 -4.88
N LEU A 96 -18.79 5.93 -5.16
CA LEU A 96 -19.17 4.61 -5.67
C LEU A 96 -18.43 4.30 -6.98
N PHE A 97 -18.26 5.32 -7.83
CA PHE A 97 -17.56 5.14 -9.09
C PHE A 97 -16.09 4.77 -8.87
N ASP A 98 -15.43 5.46 -7.95
CA ASP A 98 -14.01 5.18 -7.66
C ASP A 98 -13.85 3.79 -7.07
N ARG A 99 -14.77 3.37 -6.21
CA ARG A 99 -14.73 2.03 -5.64
C ARG A 99 -14.88 0.97 -6.71
N ALA A 100 -15.78 1.20 -7.67
CA ALA A 100 -15.98 0.26 -8.77
C ALA A 100 -14.73 0.14 -9.62
N ARG A 101 -14.07 1.27 -9.92
CA ARG A 101 -12.81 1.25 -10.69
C ARG A 101 -11.72 0.47 -9.97
N GLY A 102 -11.60 0.70 -8.67
CA GLY A 102 -10.60 -0.02 -7.88
C GLY A 102 -10.84 -1.51 -7.87
N LYS A 103 -12.11 -1.90 -7.73
CA LYS A 103 -12.46 -3.30 -7.72
C LYS A 103 -12.14 -3.96 -9.07
N LEU A 104 -12.42 -3.28 -10.16
CA LEU A 104 -12.08 -3.79 -11.49
C LEU A 104 -10.58 -3.91 -11.69
N ALA A 105 -9.80 -3.04 -11.06
CA ALA A 105 -8.34 -3.12 -11.11
C ALA A 105 -7.78 -4.20 -10.18
N GLY A 106 -8.61 -4.77 -9.32
CA GLY A 106 -8.20 -5.82 -8.40
C GLY A 106 -7.75 -5.35 -7.04
N ALA A 107 -8.06 -4.10 -6.68
CA ALA A 107 -7.68 -3.57 -5.36
C ALA A 107 -8.42 -4.32 -4.25
N ASP A 108 -7.71 -4.52 -3.15
CA ASP A 108 -8.24 -5.25 -2.01
C ASP A 108 -8.96 -4.34 -1.02
N GLN A 109 -8.60 -3.06 -1.01
CA GLN A 109 -9.20 -2.11 -0.07
C GLN A 109 -8.92 -0.68 -0.52
N TYR A 110 -9.73 0.26 -0.03
CA TYR A 110 -9.49 1.70 -0.12
C TYR A 110 -9.17 2.24 1.26
N LEU A 111 -8.32 3.26 1.30
CA LEU A 111 -8.03 4.02 2.52
C LEU A 111 -8.10 5.50 2.16
N ILE A 112 -8.91 6.25 2.89
CA ILE A 112 -9.14 7.67 2.60
C ILE A 112 -8.01 8.52 3.15
N LYS A 113 -7.54 9.46 2.35
CA LYS A 113 -6.53 10.44 2.77
C LYS A 113 -7.20 11.70 3.29
N PRO A 114 -6.67 12.34 4.32
CA PRO A 114 -5.50 11.92 5.10
C PRO A 114 -5.84 10.78 6.04
N PHE A 115 -4.95 9.81 6.11
CA PHE A 115 -5.11 8.71 7.06
C PHE A 115 -4.42 9.06 8.37
N ASN A 116 -4.83 8.40 9.45
CA ASN A 116 -4.11 8.52 10.71
C ASN A 116 -3.34 7.21 10.97
N LYS A 117 -2.52 7.24 12.02
CA LYS A 117 -1.68 6.09 12.34
C LYS A 117 -2.53 4.84 12.59
N LYS A 118 -3.62 5.02 13.36
CA LYS A 118 -4.46 3.88 13.73
C LYS A 118 -5.06 3.19 12.52
N SER A 119 -5.64 3.96 11.59
CA SER A 119 -6.27 3.38 10.42
C SER A 119 -5.25 2.70 9.51
N LEU A 120 -4.07 3.29 9.38
CA LEU A 120 -3.02 2.71 8.56
C LEU A 120 -2.54 1.38 9.13
N ILE A 121 -2.28 1.34 10.43
CA ILE A 121 -1.81 0.13 11.09
C ILE A 121 -2.88 -0.96 11.05
N GLU A 122 -4.15 -0.61 11.28
CA GLU A 122 -5.24 -1.58 11.20
C GLU A 122 -5.34 -2.20 9.81
N THR A 123 -5.14 -1.38 8.77
CA THR A 123 -5.20 -1.86 7.40
C THR A 123 -4.10 -2.89 7.13
N VAL A 124 -2.88 -2.58 7.56
CA VAL A 124 -1.77 -3.53 7.38
C VAL A 124 -2.05 -4.82 8.13
N THR A 125 -2.51 -4.70 9.39
CA THR A 125 -2.81 -5.87 10.21
C THR A 125 -3.85 -6.75 9.55
N THR A 126 -4.93 -6.14 9.04
CA THR A 126 -6.00 -6.89 8.39
C THR A 126 -5.49 -7.74 7.24
N HIS A 127 -4.57 -7.20 6.45
CA HIS A 127 -4.15 -7.86 5.21
C HIS A 127 -2.91 -8.73 5.35
N THR A 128 -2.19 -8.65 6.47
CA THR A 128 -0.94 -9.40 6.60
C THR A 128 -0.95 -10.44 7.71
N GLN A 129 -1.72 -10.24 8.77
CA GLN A 129 -1.67 -11.14 9.92
C GLN A 129 -2.71 -12.23 9.90
N GLN A 130 -3.65 -12.19 8.98
CA GLN A 130 -4.63 -13.27 8.86
C GLN A 130 -3.99 -14.58 8.49
N GLN A 131 -2.81 -14.54 7.92
CA GLN A 131 -2.17 -15.74 7.40
C GLN A 131 -1.57 -16.62 8.48
N GLU A 132 -1.57 -16.13 9.70
CA GLU A 132 -0.99 -16.89 10.79
C GLU A 132 -1.90 -17.99 11.27
N GLU A 133 -3.08 -18.05 10.75
CA GLU A 133 -3.98 -19.13 11.06
C GLU A 133 -3.84 -20.24 10.07
#